data_f454843ab59cbf552380ffa187e1728f
#
_entry.id   f454843ab59cbf552380ffa187e1728f
#
_cell.length_a   1.000
_cell.length_b   1.000
_cell.length_c   1.000
_cell.angle_alpha   90.00
_cell.angle_beta   90.00
_cell.angle_gamma   90.00
#
_symmetry.space_group_name_H-M   'P 1'
#
loop_
_entity.id
_entity.type
_entity.pdbx_description
1 polymer ?
#
loop_
_entity_poly.entity_id
_entity_poly.type
_entity_poly.pdbx_seq_one_letter_code
_entity_poly.pdbx_strand_id
1 'polypeptide(L)'
;EYRRQRQMCIRDRNMPLAYHHHMGTIIETEEDTSRLIENTKDTVKLLVDTGHMLFAQGDSIKLVENFYDRIIHVHCKDIRKDILEQSLKNDATFRQAFLDGAFTVPGDGCIDYIPFLNALKKKNYSGWLVVEAEQDPAKANPFEYAKIGFNYLSKTAKQCGFEIIN
;
A
#
# COMPACT_ATOMS: atom_id res chain seq x y z
N GLU A 1 9.84 -27.94 -0.36
CA GLU A 1 9.00 -28.66 0.62
C GLU A 1 8.56 -27.76 1.78
N TYR A 2 9.46 -27.03 2.41
CA TYR A 2 9.15 -26.10 3.50
C TYR A 2 8.16 -24.98 3.10
N ARG A 3 8.27 -24.46 1.87
CA ARG A 3 7.32 -23.48 1.32
C ARG A 3 5.94 -24.08 1.06
N ARG A 4 5.87 -25.35 0.61
CA ARG A 4 4.60 -26.07 0.42
C ARG A 4 3.91 -26.33 1.76
N GLN A 5 4.64 -26.73 2.79
CA GLN A 5 4.12 -26.93 4.14
C GLN A 5 3.54 -25.66 4.74
N ARG A 6 4.22 -24.50 4.60
CA ARG A 6 3.69 -23.21 5.05
C ARG A 6 2.39 -22.84 4.36
N GLN A 7 2.31 -23.01 3.03
CA GLN A 7 1.09 -22.73 2.28
C GLN A 7 -0.07 -23.67 2.68
N MET A 8 0.21 -24.93 2.99
CA MET A 8 -0.79 -25.87 3.51
C MET A 8 -1.27 -25.43 4.91
N CYS A 9 -0.37 -25.10 5.83
CA CYS A 9 -0.73 -24.66 7.18
C CYS A 9 -1.56 -23.36 7.19
N ILE A 10 -1.31 -22.44 6.28
CA ILE A 10 -2.11 -21.20 6.11
C ILE A 10 -3.51 -21.54 5.64
N ARG A 11 -3.65 -22.42 4.63
CA ARG A 11 -4.95 -22.87 4.10
C ARG A 11 -5.77 -23.63 5.14
N ASP A 12 -5.16 -24.56 5.84
CA ASP A 12 -5.83 -25.42 6.84
C ASP A 12 -6.37 -24.62 8.03
N ARG A 13 -5.84 -23.43 8.25
CA ARG A 13 -6.28 -22.51 9.31
C ARG A 13 -7.20 -21.40 8.83
N ASN A 14 -7.65 -21.48 7.59
CA ASN A 14 -8.52 -20.47 6.95
C ASN A 14 -7.94 -19.03 7.02
N MET A 15 -6.61 -18.93 6.96
CA MET A 15 -5.91 -17.64 6.93
C MET A 15 -5.61 -17.26 5.48
N PRO A 16 -6.18 -16.16 4.97
CA PRO A 16 -5.87 -15.71 3.62
C PRO A 16 -4.43 -15.20 3.52
N LEU A 17 -3.78 -15.46 2.37
CA LEU A 17 -2.49 -14.87 2.04
C LEU A 17 -2.74 -13.55 1.32
N ALA A 18 -2.35 -12.43 1.92
CA ALA A 18 -2.32 -11.15 1.24
C ALA A 18 -0.94 -10.93 0.59
N TYR A 19 -0.91 -10.87 -0.74
CA TYR A 19 0.32 -10.53 -1.46
C TYR A 19 0.50 -9.02 -1.44
N HIS A 20 1.69 -8.56 -1.05
CA HIS A 20 2.08 -7.16 -1.07
C HIS A 20 2.95 -6.89 -2.30
N HIS A 21 2.40 -6.15 -3.28
CA HIS A 21 3.21 -5.61 -4.38
C HIS A 21 4.17 -4.55 -3.82
N HIS A 22 5.40 -4.51 -4.32
CA HIS A 22 6.43 -3.70 -3.67
C HIS A 22 7.51 -3.29 -4.67
N MET A 23 7.90 -2.02 -4.62
CA MET A 23 9.02 -1.50 -5.39
C MET A 23 10.29 -2.35 -5.19
N GLY A 24 11.02 -2.63 -6.28
CA GLY A 24 12.25 -3.42 -6.26
C GLY A 24 12.02 -4.93 -6.11
N THR A 25 10.79 -5.42 -6.32
CA THR A 25 10.46 -6.85 -6.34
C THR A 25 9.94 -7.29 -7.70
N ILE A 26 9.62 -8.59 -7.86
CA ILE A 26 9.12 -9.14 -9.13
C ILE A 26 7.71 -8.64 -9.46
N ILE A 27 6.90 -8.35 -8.45
CA ILE A 27 5.54 -7.79 -8.61
C ILE A 27 5.60 -6.36 -8.08
N GLU A 28 5.82 -5.43 -8.97
CA GLU A 28 6.02 -4.02 -8.66
C GLU A 28 4.95 -3.15 -9.28
N THR A 29 4.74 -3.29 -10.59
CA THR A 29 3.85 -2.44 -11.37
C THR A 29 2.37 -2.81 -11.25
N GLU A 30 1.49 -1.93 -11.74
CA GLU A 30 0.06 -2.21 -11.89
C GLU A 30 -0.18 -3.43 -12.79
N GLU A 31 0.60 -3.56 -13.89
CA GLU A 31 0.52 -4.70 -14.80
C GLU A 31 0.95 -6.01 -14.12
N ASP A 32 2.08 -6.02 -13.41
CA ASP A 32 2.54 -7.20 -12.66
C ASP A 32 1.51 -7.64 -11.63
N THR A 33 0.93 -6.68 -10.90
CA THR A 33 -0.09 -6.93 -9.89
C THR A 33 -1.35 -7.51 -10.52
N SER A 34 -1.82 -6.94 -11.61
CA SER A 34 -2.97 -7.44 -12.38
C SER A 34 -2.72 -8.86 -12.87
N ARG A 35 -1.57 -9.09 -13.48
CA ARG A 35 -1.15 -10.40 -13.98
C ARG A 35 -1.06 -11.46 -12.87
N LEU A 36 -0.56 -11.08 -11.68
CA LEU A 36 -0.56 -11.97 -10.52
C LEU A 36 -1.98 -12.38 -10.13
N ILE A 37 -2.86 -11.40 -9.99
CA ILE A 37 -4.23 -11.62 -9.54
C ILE A 37 -5.03 -12.46 -10.55
N GLU A 38 -4.92 -12.18 -11.82
CA GLU A 38 -5.60 -12.91 -12.91
C GLU A 38 -5.13 -14.36 -13.03
N ASN A 39 -3.86 -14.64 -12.71
CA ASN A 39 -3.27 -15.97 -12.82
C ASN A 39 -3.22 -16.75 -11.49
N THR A 40 -3.89 -16.25 -10.45
CA THR A 40 -3.94 -16.91 -9.13
C THR A 40 -5.38 -17.14 -8.68
N LYS A 41 -5.56 -18.16 -7.82
CA LYS A 41 -6.87 -18.47 -7.22
C LYS A 41 -7.26 -17.43 -6.18
N ASP A 42 -8.53 -17.37 -5.85
CA ASP A 42 -9.11 -16.43 -4.85
C ASP A 42 -8.51 -16.55 -3.45
N THR A 43 -7.82 -17.64 -3.17
CA THR A 43 -7.06 -17.81 -1.91
C THR A 43 -5.83 -16.92 -1.81
N VAL A 44 -5.33 -16.39 -2.94
CA VAL A 44 -4.29 -15.36 -2.95
C VAL A 44 -4.99 -14.01 -2.96
N LYS A 45 -4.94 -13.31 -1.88
CA LYS A 45 -5.51 -11.97 -1.72
C LYS A 45 -4.43 -10.91 -1.96
N LEU A 46 -4.85 -9.66 -2.01
CA LEU A 46 -3.99 -8.51 -2.28
C LEU A 46 -3.93 -7.59 -1.06
N LEU A 47 -2.75 -7.17 -0.72
CA LEU A 47 -2.48 -6.00 0.08
C LEU A 47 -2.15 -4.87 -0.90
N VAL A 48 -2.95 -3.82 -0.93
CA VAL A 48 -2.67 -2.63 -1.73
C VAL A 48 -1.85 -1.64 -0.93
N ASP A 49 -0.73 -1.21 -1.48
CA ASP A 49 0.11 -0.14 -0.93
C ASP A 49 0.11 1.06 -1.87
N THR A 50 -0.37 2.19 -1.39
CA THR A 50 -0.53 3.40 -2.20
C THR A 50 0.80 4.01 -2.61
N GLY A 51 1.81 3.97 -1.75
CA GLY A 51 3.12 4.53 -2.02
C GLY A 51 3.92 3.70 -3.02
N HIS A 52 3.97 2.39 -2.84
CA HIS A 52 4.66 1.52 -3.81
C HIS A 52 4.01 1.56 -5.18
N MET A 53 2.67 1.62 -5.24
CA MET A 53 1.97 1.73 -6.52
C MET A 53 2.27 3.05 -7.22
N LEU A 54 2.26 4.17 -6.49
CA LEU A 54 2.62 5.47 -7.07
C LEU A 54 4.09 5.50 -7.51
N PHE A 55 5.01 4.91 -6.74
CA PHE A 55 6.41 4.84 -7.13
C PHE A 55 6.60 4.07 -8.44
N ALA A 56 5.85 2.99 -8.63
CA ALA A 56 5.79 2.21 -9.87
C ALA A 56 5.00 2.91 -11.01
N GLN A 57 4.59 4.17 -10.82
CA GLN A 57 3.81 4.97 -11.77
C GLN A 57 2.43 4.37 -12.10
N GLY A 58 1.90 3.54 -11.19
CA GLY A 58 0.58 2.94 -11.27
C GLY A 58 -0.48 3.71 -10.46
N ASP A 59 -1.71 3.23 -10.53
CA ASP A 59 -2.88 3.82 -9.90
C ASP A 59 -3.55 2.84 -8.94
N SER A 60 -3.47 3.12 -7.63
CA SER A 60 -4.09 2.31 -6.59
C SER A 60 -5.62 2.28 -6.70
N ILE A 61 -6.24 3.32 -7.28
CA ILE A 61 -7.70 3.38 -7.46
C ILE A 61 -8.13 2.33 -8.48
N LYS A 62 -7.38 2.19 -9.58
CA LYS A 62 -7.64 1.13 -10.57
C LYS A 62 -7.54 -0.27 -9.99
N LEU A 63 -6.57 -0.51 -9.09
CA LEU A 63 -6.49 -1.79 -8.38
C LEU A 63 -7.74 -2.06 -7.55
N VAL A 64 -8.26 -1.03 -6.85
CA VAL A 64 -9.51 -1.15 -6.10
C VAL A 64 -10.70 -1.41 -7.02
N GLU A 65 -10.80 -0.72 -8.15
CA GLU A 65 -11.92 -0.87 -9.08
C GLU A 65 -11.95 -2.26 -9.73
N ASN A 66 -10.79 -2.78 -10.12
CA ASN A 66 -10.66 -4.02 -10.87
C ASN A 66 -10.61 -5.28 -9.99
N PHE A 67 -10.02 -5.19 -8.80
CA PHE A 67 -9.68 -6.37 -7.98
C PHE A 67 -10.18 -6.30 -6.55
N TYR A 68 -11.23 -5.52 -6.28
CA TYR A 68 -11.74 -5.30 -4.92
C TYR A 68 -11.94 -6.60 -4.12
N ASP A 69 -12.54 -7.63 -4.71
CA ASP A 69 -12.83 -8.92 -4.05
C ASP A 69 -11.57 -9.68 -3.59
N ARG A 70 -10.42 -9.25 -4.08
CA ARG A 70 -9.11 -9.78 -3.71
C ARG A 70 -8.41 -8.94 -2.65
N ILE A 71 -8.84 -7.70 -2.39
CA ILE A 71 -8.20 -6.77 -1.46
C ILE A 71 -8.70 -7.03 -0.05
N ILE A 72 -7.78 -7.39 0.86
CA ILE A 72 -8.10 -7.64 2.28
C ILE A 72 -7.28 -6.78 3.24
N HIS A 73 -6.31 -6.03 2.71
CA HIS A 73 -5.44 -5.19 3.52
C HIS A 73 -4.96 -3.99 2.72
N VAL A 74 -4.76 -2.86 3.39
CA VAL A 74 -4.30 -1.63 2.76
C VAL A 74 -3.19 -0.99 3.58
N HIS A 75 -2.06 -0.73 2.92
CA HIS A 75 -1.03 0.16 3.42
C HIS A 75 -1.25 1.56 2.84
N CYS A 76 -1.41 2.51 3.73
CA CYS A 76 -1.48 3.92 3.40
C CYS A 76 -0.09 4.53 3.57
N LYS A 77 0.70 4.44 2.53
CA LYS A 77 2.05 5.01 2.41
C LYS A 77 2.00 6.16 1.43
N ASP A 78 2.63 7.26 1.76
CA ASP A 78 2.69 8.44 0.90
C ASP A 78 4.08 8.65 0.30
N ILE A 79 4.20 9.53 -0.66
CA ILE A 79 5.45 9.82 -1.38
C ILE A 79 5.65 11.33 -1.50
N ARG A 80 6.89 11.77 -1.32
CA ARG A 80 7.31 13.13 -1.64
C ARG A 80 7.62 13.24 -3.13
N LYS A 81 6.84 14.09 -3.81
CA LYS A 81 6.81 14.19 -5.27
C LYS A 81 8.16 14.56 -5.89
N ASP A 82 8.85 15.52 -5.32
CA ASP A 82 10.14 16.00 -5.79
C ASP A 82 11.21 14.91 -5.72
N ILE A 83 11.21 14.12 -4.64
CA ILE A 83 12.16 13.01 -4.46
C ILE A 83 11.79 11.83 -5.38
N LEU A 84 10.50 11.56 -5.58
CA LEU A 84 10.03 10.58 -6.56
C LEU A 84 10.54 10.92 -7.98
N GLU A 85 10.30 12.15 -8.43
CA GLU A 85 10.72 12.60 -9.75
C GLU A 85 12.25 12.49 -9.94
N GLN A 86 13.00 12.85 -8.91
CA GLN A 86 14.46 12.70 -8.93
C GLN A 86 14.90 11.22 -8.95
N SER A 87 14.25 10.38 -8.17
CA SER A 87 14.54 8.93 -8.12
C SER A 87 14.29 8.26 -9.45
N LEU A 88 13.14 8.56 -10.09
CA LEU A 88 12.81 8.03 -11.42
C LEU A 88 13.80 8.51 -12.49
N LYS A 89 14.16 9.79 -12.48
CA LYS A 89 15.12 10.37 -13.43
C LYS A 89 16.50 9.73 -13.33
N ASN A 90 16.90 9.36 -12.11
CA ASN A 90 18.24 8.81 -11.84
C ASN A 90 18.27 7.28 -11.84
N ASP A 91 17.16 6.60 -12.17
CA ASP A 91 17.02 5.14 -12.05
C ASP A 91 17.48 4.63 -10.67
N ALA A 92 17.03 5.31 -9.63
CA ALA A 92 17.46 5.05 -8.26
C ALA A 92 16.95 3.68 -7.78
N THR A 93 17.82 2.94 -7.10
CA THR A 93 17.40 1.71 -6.43
C THR A 93 16.40 2.03 -5.31
N PHE A 94 15.59 1.04 -4.91
CA PHE A 94 14.69 1.16 -3.75
C PHE A 94 15.43 1.71 -2.51
N ARG A 95 16.62 1.15 -2.22
CA ARG A 95 17.42 1.60 -1.08
C ARG A 95 17.81 3.07 -1.18
N GLN A 96 18.20 3.54 -2.36
CA GLN A 96 18.56 4.94 -2.56
C GLN A 96 17.34 5.85 -2.38
N ALA A 97 16.22 5.53 -3.03
CA ALA A 97 14.96 6.27 -2.88
C ALA A 97 14.49 6.33 -1.40
N PHE A 98 14.61 5.22 -0.68
CA PHE A 98 14.33 5.17 0.76
C PHE A 98 15.25 6.11 1.56
N LEU A 99 16.56 6.05 1.34
CA LEU A 99 17.54 6.90 2.05
C LEU A 99 17.40 8.38 1.70
N ASP A 100 16.97 8.69 0.49
CA ASP A 100 16.69 10.05 0.05
C ASP A 100 15.34 10.58 0.60
N GLY A 101 14.53 9.69 1.17
CA GLY A 101 13.28 10.03 1.84
C GLY A 101 12.10 10.15 0.89
N ALA A 102 12.06 9.35 -0.19
CA ALA A 102 10.93 9.32 -1.12
C ALA A 102 9.62 8.93 -0.44
N PHE A 103 9.68 7.93 0.45
CA PHE A 103 8.50 7.44 1.17
C PHE A 103 8.23 8.22 2.44
N THR A 104 6.95 8.41 2.73
CA THR A 104 6.49 9.11 3.93
C THR A 104 5.09 8.62 4.34
N VAL A 105 4.50 9.26 5.35
CA VAL A 105 3.16 8.95 5.86
C VAL A 105 2.08 9.77 5.16
N PRO A 106 0.81 9.32 5.16
CA PRO A 106 -0.33 10.10 4.66
C PRO A 106 -0.37 11.53 5.21
N GLY A 107 -0.49 12.49 4.31
CA GLY A 107 -0.56 13.91 4.64
C GLY A 107 0.79 14.64 4.71
N ASP A 108 1.90 13.93 4.55
CA ASP A 108 3.24 14.51 4.41
C ASP A 108 3.82 14.30 3.00
N GLY A 109 3.04 13.74 2.10
CA GLY A 109 3.40 13.49 0.70
C GLY A 109 2.44 14.12 -0.28
N CYS A 110 2.34 13.53 -1.47
CA CYS A 110 1.57 14.09 -2.58
C CYS A 110 0.29 13.30 -2.92
N ILE A 111 0.01 12.19 -2.23
CA ILE A 111 -1.16 11.36 -2.52
C ILE A 111 -2.42 12.04 -1.97
N ASP A 112 -3.39 12.31 -2.85
CA ASP A 112 -4.73 12.65 -2.41
C ASP A 112 -5.49 11.37 -2.03
N TYR A 113 -5.72 11.20 -0.74
CA TYR A 113 -6.40 10.01 -0.21
C TYR A 113 -7.91 10.04 -0.37
N ILE A 114 -8.53 11.19 -0.67
CA ILE A 114 -9.99 11.28 -0.80
C ILE A 114 -10.52 10.41 -1.94
N PRO A 115 -9.99 10.46 -3.18
CA PRO A 115 -10.46 9.58 -4.25
C PRO A 115 -10.24 8.09 -3.95
N PHE A 116 -9.09 7.73 -3.40
CA PHE A 116 -8.76 6.34 -3.04
C PHE A 116 -9.70 5.78 -1.96
N LEU A 117 -9.92 6.53 -0.88
CA LEU A 117 -10.84 6.14 0.19
C LEU A 117 -12.29 6.06 -0.30
N ASN A 118 -12.70 6.97 -1.17
CA ASN A 118 -14.03 6.91 -1.78
C ASN A 118 -14.20 5.67 -2.66
N ALA A 119 -13.18 5.24 -3.40
CA ALA A 119 -13.21 4.00 -4.18
C ALA A 119 -13.37 2.77 -3.26
N LEU A 120 -12.62 2.71 -2.16
CA LEU A 120 -12.76 1.66 -1.14
C LEU A 120 -14.16 1.69 -0.49
N LYS A 121 -14.66 2.87 -0.13
CA LYS A 121 -15.99 3.03 0.49
C LYS A 121 -17.11 2.60 -0.44
N LYS A 122 -17.05 2.95 -1.72
CA LYS A 122 -18.02 2.53 -2.75
C LYS A 122 -18.11 1.02 -2.88
N LYS A 123 -17.03 0.31 -2.58
CA LYS A 123 -16.95 -1.16 -2.58
C LYS A 123 -17.26 -1.78 -1.21
N ASN A 124 -17.65 -0.97 -0.21
CA ASN A 124 -17.92 -1.41 1.17
C ASN A 124 -16.72 -2.04 1.87
N TYR A 125 -15.52 -1.51 1.63
CA TYR A 125 -14.32 -2.00 2.29
C TYR A 125 -14.46 -1.97 3.81
N SER A 126 -14.14 -3.11 4.43
CA SER A 126 -14.03 -3.27 5.87
C SER A 126 -12.74 -4.02 6.18
N GLY A 127 -11.81 -3.36 6.83
CA GLY A 127 -10.49 -3.90 7.10
C GLY A 127 -9.52 -2.85 7.63
N TRP A 128 -8.25 -3.18 7.62
CA TRP A 128 -7.20 -2.31 8.11
C TRP A 128 -6.77 -1.28 7.08
N LEU A 129 -6.69 -0.03 7.50
CA LEU A 129 -5.97 1.04 6.83
C LEU A 129 -4.72 1.31 7.67
N VAL A 130 -3.59 0.80 7.26
CA VAL A 130 -2.34 0.86 8.03
C VAL A 130 -1.53 2.07 7.59
N VAL A 131 -1.23 2.96 8.51
CA VAL A 131 -0.24 4.01 8.28
C VAL A 131 1.13 3.36 8.24
N GLU A 132 1.79 3.43 7.12
CA GLU A 132 3.13 2.91 6.94
C GLU A 132 4.05 3.99 6.37
N ALA A 133 5.28 3.99 6.84
CA ALA A 133 6.33 4.84 6.30
C ALA A 133 7.64 4.06 6.29
N GLU A 134 8.24 3.97 5.12
CA GLU A 134 9.60 3.49 4.98
C GLU A 134 10.53 4.70 4.98
N GLN A 135 11.02 5.05 6.15
CA GLN A 135 11.85 6.23 6.38
C GLN A 135 13.08 5.88 7.22
N ASP A 136 14.17 6.57 6.96
CA ASP A 136 15.37 6.51 7.82
C ASP A 136 15.03 7.10 9.21
N PRO A 137 15.04 6.30 10.29
CA PRO A 137 14.70 6.78 11.63
C PRO A 137 15.67 7.84 12.17
N ALA A 138 16.85 7.97 11.60
CA ALA A 138 17.78 9.05 11.94
C ALA A 138 17.34 10.42 11.40
N LYS A 139 16.50 10.42 10.34
CA LYS A 139 15.98 11.65 9.71
C LYS A 139 14.52 11.91 10.05
N ALA A 140 13.75 10.85 10.28
CA ALA A 140 12.30 10.92 10.51
C ALA A 140 11.96 10.14 11.79
N ASN A 141 11.59 10.83 12.85
CA ASN A 141 11.20 10.19 14.11
C ASN A 141 9.94 9.33 13.88
N PRO A 142 9.98 7.98 14.07
CA PRO A 142 8.87 7.10 13.72
C PRO A 142 7.57 7.44 14.47
N PHE A 143 7.67 7.87 15.73
CA PHE A 143 6.49 8.18 16.54
C PHE A 143 5.80 9.47 16.06
N GLU A 144 6.56 10.50 15.74
CA GLU A 144 5.98 11.75 15.24
C GLU A 144 5.36 11.57 13.86
N TYR A 145 6.02 10.83 12.95
CA TYR A 145 5.46 10.53 11.64
C TYR A 145 4.23 9.64 11.73
N ALA A 146 4.22 8.63 12.60
CA ALA A 146 3.03 7.81 12.84
C ALA A 146 1.84 8.67 13.29
N LYS A 147 2.06 9.67 14.16
CA LYS A 147 1.02 10.62 14.59
C LYS A 147 0.49 11.46 13.42
N ILE A 148 1.38 12.00 12.57
CA ILE A 148 0.99 12.79 11.39
C ILE A 148 0.08 11.95 10.51
N GLY A 149 0.54 10.76 10.11
CA GLY A 149 -0.22 9.87 9.23
C GLY A 149 -1.55 9.42 9.83
N PHE A 150 -1.56 9.02 11.11
CA PHE A 150 -2.78 8.62 11.80
C PHE A 150 -3.81 9.75 11.87
N ASN A 151 -3.38 10.96 12.25
CA ASN A 151 -4.30 12.10 12.37
C ASN A 151 -4.90 12.48 11.02
N TYR A 152 -4.07 12.55 9.98
CA TYR A 152 -4.53 12.84 8.63
C TYR A 152 -5.49 11.76 8.11
N LEU A 153 -5.06 10.51 8.15
CA LEU A 153 -5.84 9.39 7.61
C LEU A 153 -7.17 9.20 8.36
N SER A 154 -7.16 9.30 9.70
CA SER A 154 -8.37 9.18 10.51
C SER A 154 -9.39 10.27 10.19
N LYS A 155 -8.94 11.51 10.02
CA LYS A 155 -9.79 12.64 9.62
C LYS A 155 -10.36 12.41 8.22
N THR A 156 -9.52 12.06 7.26
CA THR A 156 -9.92 11.88 5.86
C THR A 156 -10.84 10.68 5.68
N ALA A 157 -10.58 9.56 6.37
CA ALA A 157 -11.45 8.39 6.33
C ALA A 157 -12.86 8.71 6.88
N LYS A 158 -12.95 9.45 7.98
CA LYS A 158 -14.24 9.92 8.51
C LYS A 158 -14.98 10.83 7.53
N GLN A 159 -14.28 11.73 6.85
CA GLN A 159 -14.86 12.58 5.79
C GLN A 159 -15.42 11.76 4.63
N CYS A 160 -14.78 10.63 4.29
CA CYS A 160 -15.25 9.68 3.27
C CYS A 160 -16.32 8.72 3.80
N GLY A 161 -16.82 8.90 5.04
CA GLY A 161 -17.90 8.12 5.64
C GLY A 161 -17.48 6.77 6.20
N PHE A 162 -16.20 6.54 6.50
CA PHE A 162 -15.75 5.37 7.24
C PHE A 162 -16.02 5.53 8.72
N GLU A 163 -16.45 4.45 9.34
CA GLU A 163 -16.48 4.29 10.79
C GLU A 163 -15.15 3.66 11.24
N ILE A 164 -14.50 4.30 12.21
CA ILE A 164 -13.23 3.81 12.75
C ILE A 164 -13.54 3.11 14.06
N ILE A 165 -13.20 1.83 14.12
CA ILE A 165 -13.34 1.00 15.33
C ILE A 165 -11.99 1.02 16.05
N ASN A 166 -11.99 1.43 17.31
CA ASN A 166 -10.83 1.45 18.20
C ASN A 166 -10.66 0.13 18.93
#